data_444508544743ee4aa36e67945d8ff968
#
_entry.id   444508544743ee4aa36e67945d8ff968
#
_cell.length_a   1.000
_cell.length_b   1.000
_cell.length_c   1.000
_cell.angle_alpha   90.00
_cell.angle_beta   90.00
_cell.angle_gamma   90.00
#
_symmetry.space_group_name_H-M   'P 1'
#
loop_
_entity.id
_entity.type
_entity.pdbx_description
1 polymer ?
#
loop_
_entity_poly.entity_id
_entity_poly.type
_entity_poly.pdbx_seq_one_letter_code
_entity_poly.pdbx_strand_id
1 'polypeptide(L)'
;MDTSIQPGTISEVPDKTGADSPRALISVYDKNGVTALAVALEAMGWDILSTGGTARLLRESGVRVSDVSSVTEHPEVFDGRVKTLHPAIHAPILARGNNPDDVSTLSNLGYPRIDMVVVNLYPFEEIAAREPAVNIDELIEMVDIGGPTLIRAAAKNHPDVLVLADPSQYDEILLHLQDTDGDPTSVPLDVRQRLALTAFQRTAAYDVALSNTLAQRFEGVKLEGDLPPRLLISGGKLDRLRYGENPHQIAGFFDAARSGEIPFGLAAAEQHGGKELSFNNYLDLDAAMRFARSHCGDEWSEWPHCCVIIKHTNACGVAISTSQVDAWKDALASDPESAFGCVIAFNQEVTLDVAEEIDNHFLECIIAPSFEATALDKLSEKKNRRMLTLPNFTPLDSELRWRQIDGGWLAQEEGAPVVTWDDVTSVTKQNMGASELNLARFGVAVCAQVKSNCVVFIQPTDTGFATVGIGPGQTSRVEAVRIAARRAGDRAKGAMMVSDAFFPFRDGIDAAHEIGITSVVQPGGSIRDKEVIEAADEHGMIMLFTGVRLFRH
;
A
#
# COMPACT_ATOMS: atom_id res chain seq x y z
N MET A 1 67.66 19.60 30.19
CA MET A 1 67.23 18.19 30.20
C MET A 1 66.20 18.03 29.12
N ASP A 2 66.72 17.47 28.07
CA ASP A 2 66.05 17.27 26.77
C ASP A 2 65.31 15.92 26.84
N THR A 3 64.00 15.89 26.60
CA THR A 3 63.22 14.67 26.48
C THR A 3 62.49 14.68 25.16
N SER A 4 63.25 14.28 24.12
CA SER A 4 62.71 13.92 22.80
C SER A 4 61.90 12.62 22.91
N ILE A 5 60.57 12.72 22.68
CA ILE A 5 59.67 11.57 22.48
C ILE A 5 59.91 11.03 21.05
N GLN A 6 60.38 9.79 20.95
CA GLN A 6 60.50 9.07 19.69
C GLN A 6 59.11 8.64 19.20
N PRO A 7 58.77 8.76 17.90
CA PRO A 7 57.56 8.21 17.36
C PRO A 7 57.60 6.69 17.36
N GLY A 8 56.54 6.08 17.93
CA GLY A 8 56.34 4.64 17.93
C GLY A 8 56.26 4.09 16.49
N THR A 9 56.99 3.03 16.24
CA THR A 9 56.94 2.23 15.04
C THR A 9 55.52 1.71 14.81
N ILE A 10 54.87 2.22 13.76
CA ILE A 10 53.67 1.61 13.20
C ILE A 10 54.10 0.22 12.71
N SER A 11 53.57 -0.85 13.30
CA SER A 11 53.73 -2.21 12.81
C SER A 11 53.21 -2.27 11.38
N GLU A 12 54.08 -2.60 10.43
CA GLU A 12 53.71 -2.88 9.04
C GLU A 12 52.68 -4.01 9.06
N VAL A 13 51.44 -3.70 8.66
CA VAL A 13 50.44 -4.71 8.30
C VAL A 13 50.99 -5.46 7.11
N PRO A 14 51.07 -6.80 7.13
CA PRO A 14 51.63 -7.57 6.01
C PRO A 14 50.84 -7.24 4.74
N ASP A 15 51.55 -6.89 3.69
CA ASP A 15 50.98 -6.67 2.35
C ASP A 15 50.48 -8.03 1.81
N LYS A 16 49.22 -8.37 2.05
CA LYS A 16 48.55 -9.58 1.55
C LYS A 16 47.99 -9.38 0.12
N THR A 17 48.49 -8.41 -0.65
CA THR A 17 48.12 -8.25 -2.05
C THR A 17 48.79 -9.36 -2.90
N GLY A 18 48.05 -10.47 -3.04
CA GLY A 18 48.49 -11.65 -3.81
C GLY A 18 47.30 -12.46 -4.34
N ALA A 19 47.60 -13.49 -5.12
CA ALA A 19 46.60 -14.37 -5.76
C ALA A 19 45.62 -15.05 -4.77
N ASP A 20 45.86 -14.97 -3.47
CA ASP A 20 45.08 -15.60 -2.39
C ASP A 20 44.23 -14.62 -1.56
N SER A 21 44.26 -13.30 -1.84
CA SER A 21 43.42 -12.33 -1.11
C SER A 21 41.97 -12.43 -1.52
N PRO A 22 41.00 -12.41 -0.57
CA PRO A 22 39.59 -12.37 -0.93
C PRO A 22 39.27 -11.06 -1.65
N ARG A 23 38.31 -11.11 -2.56
CA ARG A 23 37.98 -9.96 -3.42
C ARG A 23 36.49 -9.61 -3.36
N ALA A 24 36.22 -8.30 -3.20
CA ALA A 24 34.90 -7.75 -3.24
C ALA A 24 34.68 -6.88 -4.50
N LEU A 25 33.64 -7.18 -5.28
CA LEU A 25 33.15 -6.31 -6.34
C LEU A 25 32.09 -5.40 -5.76
N ILE A 26 32.34 -4.09 -5.72
CA ILE A 26 31.45 -3.09 -5.13
C ILE A 26 30.99 -2.11 -6.22
N SER A 27 29.70 -2.15 -6.56
CA SER A 27 29.09 -1.25 -7.54
C SER A 27 27.67 -0.88 -7.09
N VAL A 28 27.53 0.22 -6.37
CA VAL A 28 26.27 0.63 -5.75
C VAL A 28 25.81 2.00 -6.28
N TYR A 29 24.50 2.19 -6.39
CA TYR A 29 23.90 3.49 -6.61
C TYR A 29 23.75 4.25 -5.28
N ASP A 30 23.04 3.68 -4.32
CA ASP A 30 22.99 4.20 -2.95
C ASP A 30 24.33 3.97 -2.25
N LYS A 31 24.94 5.09 -1.81
CA LYS A 31 26.26 5.10 -1.20
C LYS A 31 26.25 4.97 0.33
N ASN A 32 25.07 4.81 0.93
CA ASN A 32 24.95 4.68 2.39
C ASN A 32 25.77 3.50 2.91
N GLY A 33 26.62 3.76 3.89
CA GLY A 33 27.44 2.75 4.56
C GLY A 33 28.57 2.11 3.71
N VAL A 34 28.61 2.31 2.37
CA VAL A 34 29.54 1.61 1.47
C VAL A 34 31.00 1.95 1.76
N THR A 35 31.29 3.18 2.15
CA THR A 35 32.66 3.60 2.51
C THR A 35 33.14 2.88 3.77
N ALA A 36 32.31 2.79 4.80
CA ALA A 36 32.66 2.07 6.03
C ALA A 36 32.88 0.58 5.77
N LEU A 37 32.01 -0.04 4.94
CA LEU A 37 32.18 -1.42 4.50
C LEU A 37 33.52 -1.61 3.79
N ALA A 38 33.85 -0.79 2.78
CA ALA A 38 35.07 -0.93 1.99
C ALA A 38 36.35 -0.72 2.81
N VAL A 39 36.37 0.27 3.72
CA VAL A 39 37.48 0.50 4.67
C VAL A 39 37.69 -0.72 5.57
N ALA A 40 36.64 -1.30 6.09
CA ALA A 40 36.71 -2.48 6.95
C ALA A 40 37.24 -3.72 6.17
N LEU A 41 36.74 -3.93 4.95
CA LEU A 41 37.20 -5.01 4.08
C LEU A 41 38.69 -4.86 3.72
N GLU A 42 39.10 -3.65 3.33
CA GLU A 42 40.52 -3.37 3.04
C GLU A 42 41.42 -3.64 4.26
N ALA A 43 40.98 -3.19 5.46
CA ALA A 43 41.72 -3.45 6.70
C ALA A 43 41.86 -4.95 7.03
N MET A 44 40.91 -5.79 6.57
CA MET A 44 40.95 -7.25 6.66
C MET A 44 41.69 -7.91 5.47
N GLY A 45 42.36 -7.14 4.61
CA GLY A 45 43.17 -7.65 3.50
C GLY A 45 42.39 -8.01 2.25
N TRP A 46 41.16 -7.52 2.07
CA TRP A 46 40.41 -7.73 0.85
C TRP A 46 40.84 -6.81 -0.29
N ASP A 47 40.87 -7.35 -1.51
CA ASP A 47 40.98 -6.56 -2.73
C ASP A 47 39.62 -5.96 -3.10
N ILE A 48 39.58 -4.66 -3.35
CA ILE A 48 38.35 -3.95 -3.74
C ILE A 48 38.35 -3.68 -5.24
N LEU A 49 37.40 -4.29 -5.94
CA LEU A 49 37.11 -4.05 -7.35
C LEU A 49 35.87 -3.19 -7.48
N SER A 50 35.90 -2.10 -8.26
CA SER A 50 34.78 -1.20 -8.39
C SER A 50 34.74 -0.47 -9.73
N THR A 51 33.67 0.27 -10.01
CA THR A 51 33.49 1.01 -11.26
C THR A 51 32.88 2.39 -11.01
N GLY A 52 33.13 3.31 -11.94
CA GLY A 52 32.46 4.60 -12.05
C GLY A 52 32.45 5.44 -10.77
N GLY A 53 31.26 5.93 -10.39
CA GLY A 53 31.08 6.80 -9.23
C GLY A 53 31.39 6.15 -7.88
N THR A 54 31.20 4.82 -7.76
CA THR A 54 31.55 4.08 -6.53
C THR A 54 33.07 4.02 -6.36
N ALA A 55 33.80 3.68 -7.42
CA ALA A 55 35.28 3.62 -7.39
C ALA A 55 35.88 4.99 -7.03
N ARG A 56 35.33 6.08 -7.59
CA ARG A 56 35.76 7.45 -7.26
C ARG A 56 35.55 7.77 -5.79
N LEU A 57 34.35 7.54 -5.26
CA LEU A 57 34.04 7.79 -3.85
C LEU A 57 34.97 7.03 -2.90
N LEU A 58 35.21 5.75 -3.16
CA LEU A 58 36.05 4.92 -2.31
C LEU A 58 37.50 5.39 -2.32
N ARG A 59 38.06 5.78 -3.49
CA ARG A 59 39.40 6.38 -3.59
C ARG A 59 39.53 7.70 -2.86
N GLU A 60 38.51 8.59 -3.00
CA GLU A 60 38.47 9.87 -2.27
C GLU A 60 38.43 9.65 -0.75
N SER A 61 37.91 8.50 -0.31
CA SER A 61 37.88 8.09 1.11
C SER A 61 39.15 7.34 1.55
N GLY A 62 40.17 7.22 0.68
CA GLY A 62 41.47 6.61 1.00
C GLY A 62 41.52 5.10 0.77
N VAL A 63 40.50 4.44 0.26
CA VAL A 63 40.47 3.01 -0.02
C VAL A 63 41.22 2.70 -1.32
N ARG A 64 42.05 1.67 -1.33
CA ARG A 64 42.70 1.17 -2.56
C ARG A 64 41.67 0.42 -3.41
N VAL A 65 41.41 0.92 -4.61
CA VAL A 65 40.38 0.37 -5.51
C VAL A 65 40.97 0.09 -6.87
N SER A 66 40.79 -1.13 -7.36
CA SER A 66 41.05 -1.52 -8.74
C SER A 66 39.82 -1.27 -9.60
N ASP A 67 39.98 -0.74 -10.80
CA ASP A 67 38.87 -0.56 -11.74
C ASP A 67 38.51 -1.89 -12.41
N VAL A 68 37.21 -2.11 -12.65
CA VAL A 68 36.74 -3.27 -13.42
C VAL A 68 37.38 -3.32 -14.80
N SER A 69 37.62 -2.18 -15.45
CA SER A 69 38.28 -2.08 -16.75
C SER A 69 39.73 -2.63 -16.76
N SER A 70 40.41 -2.59 -15.61
CA SER A 70 41.76 -3.18 -15.49
C SER A 70 41.76 -4.71 -15.45
N VAL A 71 40.65 -5.31 -15.02
CA VAL A 71 40.46 -6.77 -14.97
C VAL A 71 39.88 -7.31 -16.28
N THR A 72 38.97 -6.54 -16.90
CA THR A 72 38.36 -6.93 -18.16
C THR A 72 39.21 -6.63 -19.38
N GLU A 73 40.23 -5.77 -19.23
CA GLU A 73 41.03 -5.22 -20.34
C GLU A 73 40.14 -4.57 -21.44
N HIS A 74 38.93 -4.19 -21.07
CA HIS A 74 37.93 -3.60 -21.97
C HIS A 74 37.46 -2.24 -21.42
N PRO A 75 37.43 -1.18 -22.27
CA PRO A 75 36.95 0.12 -21.84
C PRO A 75 35.43 0.08 -21.55
N GLU A 76 34.97 0.98 -20.70
CA GLU A 76 33.52 1.28 -20.61
C GLU A 76 33.02 1.83 -21.95
N VAL A 77 31.92 1.28 -22.46
CA VAL A 77 31.34 1.69 -23.73
C VAL A 77 29.88 2.11 -23.57
N PHE A 78 29.37 2.91 -24.50
CA PHE A 78 28.00 3.41 -24.51
C PHE A 78 27.63 4.15 -23.22
N ASP A 79 28.47 5.11 -22.82
CA ASP A 79 28.28 5.92 -21.60
C ASP A 79 28.11 5.08 -20.32
N GLY A 80 28.77 3.91 -20.31
CA GLY A 80 28.78 3.00 -19.16
C GLY A 80 27.63 2.00 -19.11
N ARG A 81 26.82 1.86 -20.14
CA ARG A 81 25.80 0.79 -20.23
C ARG A 81 26.41 -0.61 -20.25
N VAL A 82 27.68 -0.73 -20.70
CA VAL A 82 28.44 -1.98 -20.67
C VAL A 82 29.75 -1.75 -19.90
N LYS A 83 29.81 -2.29 -18.70
CA LYS A 83 30.97 -2.20 -17.79
C LYS A 83 31.33 -3.56 -17.22
N THR A 84 30.38 -4.22 -16.57
CA THR A 84 30.55 -5.44 -15.79
C THR A 84 30.11 -6.70 -16.54
N LEU A 85 29.43 -6.56 -17.69
CA LEU A 85 28.96 -7.67 -18.52
C LEU A 85 30.12 -8.29 -19.31
N HIS A 86 31.05 -8.94 -18.60
CA HIS A 86 32.22 -9.51 -19.19
C HIS A 86 32.57 -10.87 -18.55
N PRO A 87 33.09 -11.87 -19.31
CA PRO A 87 33.49 -13.16 -18.75
C PRO A 87 34.47 -13.07 -17.59
N ALA A 88 35.44 -12.15 -17.63
CA ALA A 88 36.40 -11.92 -16.55
C ALA A 88 35.78 -11.46 -15.21
N ILE A 89 34.52 -11.05 -15.22
CA ILE A 89 33.72 -10.69 -14.02
C ILE A 89 32.75 -11.82 -13.66
N HIS A 90 31.97 -12.32 -14.64
CA HIS A 90 30.95 -13.30 -14.34
C HIS A 90 31.48 -14.72 -14.13
N ALA A 91 32.58 -15.13 -14.79
CA ALA A 91 33.15 -16.45 -14.55
C ALA A 91 33.70 -16.60 -13.10
N PRO A 92 34.45 -15.62 -12.54
CA PRO A 92 34.86 -15.66 -11.13
C PRO A 92 33.69 -15.72 -10.12
N ILE A 93 32.59 -15.05 -10.42
CA ILE A 93 31.37 -15.09 -9.56
C ILE A 93 30.68 -16.45 -9.65
N LEU A 94 30.63 -17.07 -10.83
CA LEU A 94 29.84 -18.27 -11.09
C LEU A 94 30.62 -19.58 -10.91
N ALA A 95 31.97 -19.53 -10.81
CA ALA A 95 32.80 -20.71 -10.61
C ALA A 95 32.53 -21.37 -9.25
N ARG A 96 32.31 -22.68 -9.28
CA ARG A 96 32.07 -23.49 -8.08
C ARG A 96 33.39 -23.78 -7.38
N GLY A 97 33.54 -23.34 -6.15
CA GLY A 97 34.80 -23.48 -5.38
C GLY A 97 35.20 -24.92 -5.11
N ASN A 98 34.22 -25.84 -5.07
CA ASN A 98 34.41 -27.27 -4.86
C ASN A 98 34.57 -28.09 -6.16
N ASN A 99 34.56 -27.43 -7.34
CA ASN A 99 34.75 -28.09 -8.63
C ASN A 99 36.16 -27.81 -9.17
N PRO A 100 37.06 -28.82 -9.23
CA PRO A 100 38.43 -28.65 -9.70
C PRO A 100 38.55 -28.12 -11.15
N ASP A 101 37.61 -28.48 -12.02
CA ASP A 101 37.61 -28.02 -13.41
C ASP A 101 37.29 -26.51 -13.51
N ASP A 102 36.35 -26.02 -12.69
CA ASP A 102 36.01 -24.59 -12.63
C ASP A 102 37.22 -23.78 -12.10
N VAL A 103 37.85 -24.26 -11.01
CA VAL A 103 39.04 -23.63 -10.41
C VAL A 103 40.23 -23.62 -11.40
N SER A 104 40.50 -24.75 -12.05
CA SER A 104 41.52 -24.84 -13.10
C SER A 104 41.25 -23.90 -14.27
N THR A 105 39.99 -23.80 -14.68
CA THR A 105 39.59 -22.89 -15.77
C THR A 105 39.85 -21.43 -15.43
N LEU A 106 39.49 -20.98 -14.23
CA LEU A 106 39.76 -19.60 -13.77
C LEU A 106 41.28 -19.34 -13.75
N SER A 107 42.07 -20.28 -13.21
CA SER A 107 43.50 -20.15 -13.16
C SER A 107 44.14 -20.06 -14.56
N ASN A 108 43.71 -20.91 -15.50
CA ASN A 108 44.18 -20.88 -16.88
C ASN A 108 43.82 -19.58 -17.63
N LEU A 109 42.70 -18.96 -17.28
CA LEU A 109 42.26 -17.68 -17.86
C LEU A 109 42.88 -16.47 -17.16
N GLY A 110 43.56 -16.68 -16.03
CA GLY A 110 44.08 -15.58 -15.21
C GLY A 110 43.01 -14.74 -14.54
N TYR A 111 41.83 -15.33 -14.29
CA TYR A 111 40.69 -14.64 -13.66
C TYR A 111 40.70 -14.93 -12.15
N PRO A 112 41.06 -13.94 -11.31
CA PRO A 112 41.01 -14.12 -9.86
C PRO A 112 39.57 -14.20 -9.36
N ARG A 113 39.34 -15.00 -8.31
CA ARG A 113 38.02 -15.18 -7.70
C ARG A 113 37.42 -13.85 -7.23
N ILE A 114 36.10 -13.82 -7.21
CA ILE A 114 35.31 -12.77 -6.55
C ILE A 114 34.47 -13.46 -5.46
N ASP A 115 34.75 -13.12 -4.21
CA ASP A 115 34.19 -13.76 -3.03
C ASP A 115 32.99 -13.01 -2.46
N MET A 116 32.83 -11.71 -2.84
CA MET A 116 31.71 -10.86 -2.46
C MET A 116 31.29 -9.95 -3.61
N VAL A 117 29.97 -9.80 -3.76
CA VAL A 117 29.34 -8.84 -4.69
C VAL A 117 28.44 -7.92 -3.88
N VAL A 118 28.73 -6.62 -3.90
CA VAL A 118 27.96 -5.56 -3.24
C VAL A 118 27.37 -4.67 -4.31
N VAL A 119 26.06 -4.80 -4.53
CA VAL A 119 25.36 -4.10 -5.62
C VAL A 119 23.96 -3.76 -5.17
N ASN A 120 23.59 -2.50 -5.22
CA ASN A 120 22.20 -2.07 -5.19
C ASN A 120 21.81 -1.46 -6.54
N LEU A 121 20.52 -1.51 -6.85
CA LEU A 121 20.00 -1.15 -8.17
C LEU A 121 19.80 0.36 -8.30
N TYR A 122 19.71 0.84 -9.52
CA TYR A 122 19.27 2.20 -9.80
C TYR A 122 17.85 2.41 -9.26
N PRO A 123 17.51 3.62 -8.77
CA PRO A 123 16.22 3.92 -8.16
C PRO A 123 15.17 4.19 -9.24
N PHE A 124 14.92 3.22 -10.12
CA PHE A 124 13.94 3.34 -11.20
C PHE A 124 12.57 3.77 -10.66
N GLU A 125 12.17 3.18 -9.55
CA GLU A 125 10.89 3.41 -8.91
C GLU A 125 10.73 4.87 -8.43
N GLU A 126 11.76 5.42 -7.78
CA GLU A 126 11.76 6.80 -7.30
C GLU A 126 11.72 7.80 -8.46
N ILE A 127 12.39 7.49 -9.56
CA ILE A 127 12.40 8.32 -10.77
C ILE A 127 11.03 8.26 -11.46
N ALA A 128 10.45 7.06 -11.53
CA ALA A 128 9.13 6.85 -12.12
C ALA A 128 8.00 7.59 -11.37
N ALA A 129 8.17 7.75 -10.05
CA ALA A 129 7.20 8.42 -9.17
C ALA A 129 7.34 9.95 -9.09
N ARG A 130 8.30 10.56 -9.80
CA ARG A 130 8.52 12.01 -9.74
C ARG A 130 7.36 12.81 -10.33
N GLU A 131 7.05 13.94 -9.68
CA GLU A 131 6.11 14.94 -10.18
C GLU A 131 6.85 16.28 -10.46
N PRO A 132 6.75 16.87 -11.67
CA PRO A 132 6.06 16.31 -12.85
C PRO A 132 6.75 15.06 -13.39
N ALA A 133 5.97 14.18 -14.03
CA ALA A 133 6.47 12.92 -14.56
C ALA A 133 7.63 13.11 -15.54
N VAL A 134 8.72 12.37 -15.35
CA VAL A 134 9.87 12.37 -16.27
C VAL A 134 9.48 11.83 -17.65
N ASN A 135 10.22 12.20 -18.69
CA ASN A 135 9.97 11.66 -20.03
C ASN A 135 10.38 10.18 -20.12
N ILE A 136 9.87 9.50 -21.15
CA ILE A 136 10.10 8.04 -21.31
C ILE A 136 11.57 7.71 -21.56
N ASP A 137 12.31 8.53 -22.28
CA ASP A 137 13.73 8.28 -22.60
C ASP A 137 14.58 8.36 -21.32
N GLU A 138 14.33 9.36 -20.45
CA GLU A 138 14.99 9.48 -19.16
C GLU A 138 14.67 8.28 -18.26
N LEU A 139 13.42 7.82 -18.28
CA LEU A 139 13.01 6.65 -17.50
C LEU A 139 13.70 5.36 -17.99
N ILE A 140 13.84 5.19 -19.31
CA ILE A 140 14.54 4.03 -19.90
C ILE A 140 16.02 4.03 -19.53
N GLU A 141 16.67 5.20 -19.42
CA GLU A 141 18.08 5.28 -18.99
C GLU A 141 18.28 4.80 -17.53
N MET A 142 17.23 4.79 -16.73
CA MET A 142 17.27 4.27 -15.34
C MET A 142 17.07 2.76 -15.26
N VAL A 143 16.87 2.07 -16.39
CA VAL A 143 16.77 0.61 -16.41
C VAL A 143 18.16 0.01 -16.21
N ASP A 144 18.39 -0.59 -15.03
CA ASP A 144 19.65 -1.23 -14.68
C ASP A 144 19.75 -2.63 -15.30
N ILE A 145 20.77 -2.85 -16.12
CA ILE A 145 21.07 -4.16 -16.72
C ILE A 145 22.20 -4.86 -15.95
N GLY A 146 23.24 -4.13 -15.60
CA GLY A 146 24.43 -4.68 -14.97
C GLY A 146 24.22 -5.14 -13.54
N GLY A 147 23.50 -4.34 -12.75
CA GLY A 147 23.20 -4.63 -11.35
C GLY A 147 22.44 -5.94 -11.16
N PRO A 148 21.26 -6.13 -11.81
CA PRO A 148 20.52 -7.38 -11.70
C PRO A 148 21.32 -8.61 -12.14
N THR A 149 22.15 -8.52 -13.17
CA THR A 149 22.96 -9.65 -13.62
C THR A 149 24.02 -10.05 -12.61
N LEU A 150 24.71 -9.09 -11.98
CA LEU A 150 25.69 -9.33 -10.92
C LEU A 150 25.03 -9.94 -9.67
N ILE A 151 23.93 -9.34 -9.22
CA ILE A 151 23.14 -9.82 -8.06
C ILE A 151 22.71 -11.27 -8.28
N ARG A 152 22.12 -11.58 -9.44
CA ARG A 152 21.62 -12.92 -9.76
C ARG A 152 22.74 -13.95 -9.90
N ALA A 153 23.90 -13.56 -10.48
CA ALA A 153 25.07 -14.44 -10.60
C ALA A 153 25.60 -14.82 -9.21
N ALA A 154 25.82 -13.84 -8.33
CA ALA A 154 26.30 -14.07 -6.97
C ALA A 154 25.30 -14.87 -6.13
N ALA A 155 24.01 -14.52 -6.18
CA ALA A 155 22.95 -15.26 -5.49
C ALA A 155 22.86 -16.73 -5.94
N LYS A 156 23.03 -17.01 -7.24
CA LYS A 156 23.09 -18.38 -7.76
C LYS A 156 24.24 -19.18 -7.16
N ASN A 157 25.41 -18.54 -6.95
CA ASN A 157 26.58 -19.17 -6.40
C ASN A 157 26.79 -18.82 -4.91
N HIS A 158 25.74 -18.62 -4.15
CA HIS A 158 25.79 -18.23 -2.74
C HIS A 158 26.60 -19.15 -1.82
N PRO A 159 26.84 -20.45 -2.11
CA PRO A 159 27.74 -21.23 -1.28
C PRO A 159 29.18 -20.72 -1.30
N ASP A 160 29.60 -20.11 -2.41
CA ASP A 160 30.97 -19.65 -2.64
C ASP A 160 31.11 -18.12 -2.62
N VAL A 161 30.01 -17.35 -2.91
CA VAL A 161 30.06 -15.90 -3.07
C VAL A 161 29.00 -15.23 -2.17
N LEU A 162 29.42 -14.24 -1.38
CA LEU A 162 28.53 -13.39 -0.62
C LEU A 162 27.84 -12.38 -1.54
N VAL A 163 26.52 -12.20 -1.41
CA VAL A 163 25.78 -11.18 -2.16
C VAL A 163 25.09 -10.21 -1.21
N LEU A 164 25.46 -8.92 -1.31
CA LEU A 164 24.87 -7.83 -0.55
C LEU A 164 24.13 -6.91 -1.52
N ALA A 165 22.81 -6.94 -1.45
CA ALA A 165 21.93 -6.16 -2.35
C ALA A 165 21.29 -4.95 -1.66
N ASP A 166 21.54 -4.75 -0.36
CA ASP A 166 20.98 -3.69 0.45
C ASP A 166 21.97 -3.22 1.53
N PRO A 167 22.09 -1.88 1.79
CA PRO A 167 22.99 -1.35 2.82
C PRO A 167 22.76 -1.90 4.23
N SER A 168 21.52 -2.27 4.57
CA SER A 168 21.16 -2.84 5.88
C SER A 168 21.86 -4.18 6.19
N GLN A 169 22.44 -4.83 5.17
CA GLN A 169 23.15 -6.11 5.29
C GLN A 169 24.63 -5.96 5.67
N TYR A 170 25.18 -4.74 5.55
CA TYR A 170 26.63 -4.53 5.67
C TYR A 170 27.15 -4.83 7.06
N ASP A 171 26.53 -4.33 8.11
CA ASP A 171 26.98 -4.46 9.50
C ASP A 171 26.98 -5.93 9.95
N GLU A 172 25.94 -6.69 9.59
CA GLU A 172 25.86 -8.12 9.93
C GLU A 172 27.03 -8.90 9.33
N ILE A 173 27.33 -8.66 8.05
CA ILE A 173 28.41 -9.38 7.37
C ILE A 173 29.78 -8.94 7.88
N LEU A 174 29.97 -7.66 8.17
CA LEU A 174 31.19 -7.19 8.80
C LEU A 174 31.46 -7.87 10.15
N LEU A 175 30.43 -8.07 10.99
CA LEU A 175 30.57 -8.80 12.26
C LEU A 175 31.07 -10.22 12.06
N HIS A 176 30.54 -10.97 11.10
CA HIS A 176 31.01 -12.32 10.78
C HIS A 176 32.48 -12.34 10.29
N LEU A 177 32.87 -11.37 9.48
CA LEU A 177 34.22 -11.30 8.92
C LEU A 177 35.26 -10.83 9.94
N GLN A 178 34.91 -9.91 10.85
CA GLN A 178 35.81 -9.39 11.88
C GLN A 178 36.33 -10.49 12.85
N ASP A 179 35.45 -11.41 13.22
CA ASP A 179 35.77 -12.51 14.13
C ASP A 179 36.75 -13.55 13.52
N THR A 180 36.97 -13.47 12.18
CA THR A 180 37.69 -14.48 11.42
C THR A 180 38.79 -13.90 10.50
N ASP A 181 39.27 -12.71 10.82
CA ASP A 181 40.33 -12.01 10.03
C ASP A 181 39.98 -11.88 8.54
N GLY A 182 38.68 -11.68 8.26
CA GLY A 182 38.19 -11.43 6.89
C GLY A 182 37.96 -12.69 6.04
N ASP A 183 37.93 -13.89 6.61
CA ASP A 183 37.69 -15.12 5.85
C ASP A 183 36.24 -15.17 5.33
N PRO A 184 35.98 -15.07 4.01
CA PRO A 184 34.62 -15.14 3.46
C PRO A 184 33.92 -16.49 3.75
N THR A 185 34.69 -17.59 3.95
CA THR A 185 34.10 -18.92 4.21
C THR A 185 33.51 -19.05 5.60
N SER A 186 33.83 -18.14 6.50
CA SER A 186 33.33 -18.09 7.87
C SER A 186 31.84 -17.76 7.99
N VAL A 187 31.28 -17.06 6.99
CA VAL A 187 29.86 -16.69 6.99
C VAL A 187 28.99 -17.96 6.84
N PRO A 188 28.12 -18.27 7.81
CA PRO A 188 27.33 -19.49 7.80
C PRO A 188 26.44 -19.65 6.56
N LEU A 189 26.21 -20.90 6.14
CA LEU A 189 25.44 -21.19 4.92
C LEU A 189 24.00 -20.65 4.98
N ASP A 190 23.35 -20.70 6.11
CA ASP A 190 21.99 -20.16 6.31
C ASP A 190 21.95 -18.64 6.13
N VAL A 191 22.98 -17.91 6.58
CA VAL A 191 23.13 -16.47 6.32
C VAL A 191 23.31 -16.23 4.83
N ARG A 192 24.18 -16.99 4.14
CA ARG A 192 24.38 -16.88 2.68
C ARG A 192 23.09 -17.18 1.90
N GLN A 193 22.33 -18.20 2.32
CA GLN A 193 21.04 -18.54 1.73
C GLN A 193 20.02 -17.42 1.90
N ARG A 194 19.96 -16.78 3.07
CA ARG A 194 19.09 -15.64 3.34
C ARG A 194 19.47 -14.43 2.47
N LEU A 195 20.75 -14.11 2.37
CA LEU A 195 21.26 -13.05 1.47
C LEU A 195 20.88 -13.32 0.01
N ALA A 196 21.08 -14.54 -0.47
CA ALA A 196 20.72 -14.94 -1.82
C ALA A 196 19.21 -14.85 -2.09
N LEU A 197 18.38 -15.26 -1.13
CA LEU A 197 16.92 -15.11 -1.22
C LEU A 197 16.53 -13.63 -1.34
N THR A 198 17.07 -12.77 -0.48
CA THR A 198 16.83 -11.32 -0.51
C THR A 198 17.26 -10.72 -1.86
N ALA A 199 18.40 -11.13 -2.39
CA ALA A 199 18.90 -10.71 -3.69
C ALA A 199 17.95 -11.07 -4.84
N PHE A 200 17.42 -12.31 -4.86
CA PHE A 200 16.41 -12.71 -5.84
C PHE A 200 15.08 -11.97 -5.66
N GLN A 201 14.64 -11.74 -4.42
CA GLN A 201 13.43 -10.94 -4.14
C GLN A 201 13.58 -9.50 -4.63
N ARG A 202 14.77 -8.87 -4.41
CA ARG A 202 15.03 -7.50 -4.87
C ARG A 202 14.98 -7.40 -6.39
N THR A 203 15.61 -8.32 -7.12
CA THR A 203 15.57 -8.31 -8.60
C THR A 203 14.17 -8.60 -9.14
N ALA A 204 13.41 -9.50 -8.50
CA ALA A 204 12.04 -9.78 -8.88
C ALA A 204 11.12 -8.56 -8.67
N ALA A 205 11.24 -7.88 -7.51
CA ALA A 205 10.48 -6.66 -7.23
C ALA A 205 10.81 -5.55 -8.23
N TYR A 206 12.08 -5.39 -8.56
CA TYR A 206 12.54 -4.44 -9.57
C TYR A 206 11.93 -4.70 -10.95
N ASP A 207 11.92 -5.95 -11.43
CA ASP A 207 11.32 -6.32 -12.70
C ASP A 207 9.80 -6.12 -12.71
N VAL A 208 9.13 -6.34 -11.56
CA VAL A 208 7.69 -6.02 -11.39
C VAL A 208 7.45 -4.52 -11.54
N ALA A 209 8.26 -3.69 -10.91
CA ALA A 209 8.16 -2.24 -11.01
C ALA A 209 8.35 -1.75 -12.45
N LEU A 210 9.41 -2.24 -13.12
CA LEU A 210 9.67 -1.95 -14.54
C LEU A 210 8.47 -2.31 -15.40
N SER A 211 7.98 -3.54 -15.28
CA SER A 211 6.90 -4.05 -16.12
C SER A 211 5.60 -3.24 -15.93
N ASN A 212 5.22 -2.95 -14.68
CA ASN A 212 4.00 -2.21 -14.38
C ASN A 212 4.09 -0.76 -14.86
N THR A 213 5.23 -0.10 -14.63
CA THR A 213 5.44 1.30 -15.04
C THR A 213 5.47 1.43 -16.57
N LEU A 214 6.26 0.59 -17.25
CA LEU A 214 6.39 0.68 -18.71
C LEU A 214 5.10 0.30 -19.43
N ALA A 215 4.28 -0.61 -18.89
CA ALA A 215 2.96 -0.92 -19.44
C ALA A 215 2.03 0.29 -19.47
N GLN A 216 2.17 1.21 -18.52
CA GLN A 216 1.39 2.47 -18.47
C GLN A 216 1.98 3.58 -19.34
N ARG A 217 3.30 3.58 -19.54
CA ARG A 217 4.04 4.67 -20.19
C ARG A 217 4.28 4.45 -21.69
N PHE A 218 4.24 3.21 -22.16
CA PHE A 218 4.43 2.90 -23.59
C PHE A 218 3.14 3.15 -24.38
N GLU A 219 3.13 4.22 -25.19
CA GLU A 219 1.98 4.59 -26.03
C GLU A 219 1.56 3.52 -27.05
N GLY A 220 2.49 2.67 -27.48
CA GLY A 220 2.25 1.59 -28.44
C GLY A 220 1.64 0.33 -27.83
N VAL A 221 1.57 0.25 -26.49
CA VAL A 221 1.02 -0.92 -25.79
C VAL A 221 -0.46 -0.69 -25.50
N LYS A 222 -1.32 -1.28 -26.34
CA LYS A 222 -2.76 -1.34 -26.05
C LYS A 222 -3.01 -2.56 -25.18
N LEU A 223 -3.41 -2.34 -23.94
CA LEU A 223 -3.91 -3.39 -23.08
C LEU A 223 -5.31 -3.77 -23.56
N GLU A 224 -5.56 -5.04 -23.86
CA GLU A 224 -6.90 -5.51 -24.22
C GLU A 224 -7.84 -5.34 -23.02
N GLY A 225 -8.87 -4.47 -23.18
CA GLY A 225 -9.86 -4.22 -22.14
C GLY A 225 -9.30 -3.58 -20.87
N ASP A 226 -8.26 -2.76 -21.00
CA ASP A 226 -7.62 -2.01 -19.90
C ASP A 226 -7.06 -2.89 -18.75
N LEU A 227 -7.02 -4.21 -18.91
CA LEU A 227 -6.44 -5.13 -17.94
C LEU A 227 -5.06 -5.65 -18.42
N PRO A 228 -4.07 -5.75 -17.52
CA PRO A 228 -2.75 -6.24 -17.88
C PRO A 228 -2.81 -7.73 -18.26
N PRO A 229 -2.02 -8.20 -19.24
CA PRO A 229 -1.99 -9.62 -19.64
C PRO A 229 -1.43 -10.55 -18.55
N ARG A 230 -0.75 -9.99 -17.57
CA ARG A 230 -0.22 -10.68 -16.38
C ARG A 230 -0.43 -9.82 -15.16
N LEU A 231 -0.89 -10.45 -14.07
CA LEU A 231 -0.89 -9.85 -12.75
C LEU A 231 0.52 -9.97 -12.16
N LEU A 232 1.14 -8.84 -11.88
CA LEU A 232 2.44 -8.75 -11.22
C LEU A 232 2.25 -7.93 -9.93
N ILE A 233 2.34 -8.58 -8.78
CA ILE A 233 2.22 -7.97 -7.46
C ILE A 233 3.54 -8.19 -6.72
N SER A 234 4.09 -7.12 -6.16
CA SER A 234 5.20 -7.14 -5.23
C SER A 234 4.86 -6.27 -4.03
N GLY A 235 5.23 -6.69 -2.84
CA GLY A 235 5.03 -5.92 -1.62
C GLY A 235 6.07 -6.27 -0.57
N GLY A 236 6.64 -5.26 0.06
CA GLY A 236 7.49 -5.41 1.24
C GLY A 236 6.65 -5.72 2.47
N LYS A 237 7.14 -6.62 3.33
CA LYS A 237 6.47 -6.84 4.61
C LYS A 237 6.76 -5.64 5.53
N LEU A 238 5.71 -4.88 5.84
CA LEU A 238 5.77 -3.75 6.77
C LEU A 238 5.72 -4.21 8.22
N ASP A 239 4.81 -5.16 8.52
CA ASP A 239 4.64 -5.62 9.88
C ASP A 239 4.26 -7.11 9.94
N ARG A 240 4.64 -7.77 11.05
CA ARG A 240 4.15 -9.08 11.44
C ARG A 240 3.03 -8.90 12.46
N LEU A 241 1.79 -9.14 12.03
CA LEU A 241 0.64 -9.04 12.91
C LEU A 241 0.60 -10.17 13.91
N ARG A 242 0.02 -9.93 15.08
CA ARG A 242 -0.06 -10.95 16.14
C ARG A 242 -0.78 -12.23 15.69
N TYR A 243 -1.84 -12.07 14.88
CA TYR A 243 -2.62 -13.15 14.27
C TYR A 243 -3.51 -12.55 13.16
N GLY A 244 -4.15 -13.40 12.36
CA GLY A 244 -5.13 -13.00 11.35
C GLY A 244 -6.48 -12.60 11.95
N GLU A 245 -7.57 -12.97 11.30
CA GLU A 245 -8.92 -12.77 11.88
C GLU A 245 -9.06 -13.51 13.21
N ASN A 246 -8.39 -14.65 13.34
CA ASN A 246 -8.45 -15.52 14.51
C ASN A 246 -7.04 -15.83 15.05
N PRO A 247 -6.91 -16.12 16.38
CA PRO A 247 -5.61 -16.26 17.05
C PRO A 247 -4.68 -17.36 16.51
N HIS A 248 -5.19 -18.37 15.84
CA HIS A 248 -4.39 -19.47 15.27
C HIS A 248 -3.81 -19.15 13.87
N GLN A 249 -4.19 -18.04 13.25
CA GLN A 249 -3.79 -17.69 11.89
C GLN A 249 -2.54 -16.81 11.90
N ILE A 250 -1.54 -17.18 11.10
CA ILE A 250 -0.37 -16.32 10.85
C ILE A 250 -0.81 -15.18 9.94
N ALA A 251 -0.38 -13.94 10.26
CA ALA A 251 -0.69 -12.76 9.48
C ALA A 251 0.47 -11.77 9.40
N GLY A 252 0.46 -10.97 8.37
CA GLY A 252 1.39 -9.86 8.15
C GLY A 252 0.72 -8.76 7.34
N PHE A 253 1.22 -7.55 7.48
CA PHE A 253 0.86 -6.42 6.65
C PHE A 253 1.98 -6.20 5.64
N PHE A 254 1.63 -6.08 4.37
CA PHE A 254 2.55 -5.83 3.27
C PHE A 254 2.10 -4.56 2.56
N ASP A 255 3.06 -3.75 2.13
CA ASP A 255 2.71 -2.61 1.29
C ASP A 255 2.17 -3.10 -0.07
N ALA A 256 1.35 -2.25 -0.68
CA ALA A 256 0.92 -2.43 -2.06
C ALA A 256 1.62 -1.39 -2.96
N ALA A 257 2.60 -0.66 -2.40
CA ALA A 257 3.38 0.28 -3.17
C ALA A 257 4.02 -0.49 -4.32
N ARG A 258 3.75 -0.05 -5.52
CA ARG A 258 4.54 -0.46 -6.67
C ARG A 258 5.95 -0.05 -6.30
N SER A 259 6.86 -0.99 -6.40
CA SER A 259 8.23 -0.87 -5.93
C SER A 259 8.80 0.54 -6.19
N GLY A 260 9.18 1.27 -5.14
CA GLY A 260 9.67 2.65 -5.19
C GLY A 260 8.63 3.76 -5.11
N GLU A 261 7.34 3.46 -5.17
CA GLU A 261 6.31 4.45 -4.86
C GLU A 261 6.35 4.79 -3.36
N ILE A 262 6.04 6.03 -3.05
CA ILE A 262 5.78 6.44 -1.67
C ILE A 262 4.61 5.58 -1.17
N PRO A 263 4.73 4.96 0.00
CA PRO A 263 3.62 4.23 0.59
C PRO A 263 2.34 5.06 0.56
N PHE A 264 1.22 4.46 0.20
CA PHE A 264 -0.07 5.12 0.14
C PHE A 264 -1.12 4.37 0.96
N GLY A 265 -2.26 4.98 1.17
CA GLY A 265 -3.33 4.41 1.99
C GLY A 265 -2.83 4.03 3.39
N LEU A 266 -3.29 2.93 3.93
CA LEU A 266 -2.95 2.50 5.30
C LEU A 266 -1.45 2.19 5.49
N ALA A 267 -0.70 1.92 4.43
CA ALA A 267 0.74 1.74 4.50
C ALA A 267 1.51 3.05 4.78
N ALA A 268 0.89 4.19 4.47
CA ALA A 268 1.41 5.53 4.74
C ALA A 268 0.85 6.15 6.03
N ALA A 269 -0.08 5.47 6.71
CA ALA A 269 -0.69 6.01 7.91
C ALA A 269 0.29 6.01 9.10
N GLU A 270 0.35 7.14 9.80
CA GLU A 270 1.15 7.27 11.02
C GLU A 270 0.27 7.02 12.25
N GLN A 271 0.69 6.08 13.11
CA GLN A 271 -0.01 5.78 14.36
C GLN A 271 0.58 6.59 15.52
N HIS A 272 -0.25 7.43 16.16
CA HIS A 272 0.15 8.35 17.25
C HIS A 272 -0.06 7.77 18.66
N GLY A 273 -0.51 6.55 18.79
CA GLY A 273 -0.70 5.93 20.11
C GLY A 273 -1.53 4.66 20.05
N GLY A 274 -1.78 4.08 21.21
CA GLY A 274 -2.53 2.83 21.36
C GLY A 274 -1.67 1.58 21.23
N LYS A 275 -2.35 0.44 21.13
CA LYS A 275 -1.72 -0.87 20.88
C LYS A 275 -1.40 -1.02 19.39
N GLU A 276 -0.54 -1.99 19.05
CA GLU A 276 -0.35 -2.45 17.68
C GLU A 276 -1.69 -2.74 17.00
N LEU A 277 -1.76 -2.46 15.70
CA LEU A 277 -2.92 -2.76 14.88
C LEU A 277 -3.06 -4.29 14.72
N SER A 278 -4.28 -4.78 14.76
CA SER A 278 -4.60 -6.16 14.41
C SER A 278 -5.03 -6.26 12.95
N PHE A 279 -5.05 -7.49 12.42
CA PHE A 279 -5.59 -7.77 11.09
C PHE A 279 -7.01 -7.18 10.91
N ASN A 280 -7.88 -7.38 11.90
CA ASN A 280 -9.24 -6.86 11.88
C ASN A 280 -9.29 -5.33 11.94
N ASN A 281 -8.35 -4.68 12.67
CA ASN A 281 -8.27 -3.22 12.65
C ASN A 281 -7.92 -2.69 11.26
N TYR A 282 -7.00 -3.31 10.52
CA TYR A 282 -6.68 -2.92 9.14
C TYR A 282 -7.89 -3.06 8.21
N LEU A 283 -8.67 -4.15 8.32
CA LEU A 283 -9.88 -4.33 7.52
C LEU A 283 -10.94 -3.26 7.83
N ASP A 284 -11.15 -2.95 9.10
CA ASP A 284 -12.14 -1.95 9.51
C ASP A 284 -11.68 -0.53 9.17
N LEU A 285 -10.38 -0.23 9.27
CA LEU A 285 -9.79 1.05 8.86
C LEU A 285 -9.89 1.25 7.34
N ASP A 286 -9.62 0.23 6.51
CA ASP A 286 -9.79 0.31 5.04
C ASP A 286 -11.26 0.62 4.70
N ALA A 287 -12.19 -0.09 5.33
CA ALA A 287 -13.61 0.16 5.13
C ALA A 287 -13.99 1.59 5.55
N ALA A 288 -13.62 2.04 6.74
CA ALA A 288 -13.94 3.37 7.27
C ALA A 288 -13.37 4.49 6.37
N MET A 289 -12.12 4.35 5.96
CA MET A 289 -11.44 5.29 5.06
C MET A 289 -12.15 5.40 3.71
N ARG A 290 -12.58 4.29 3.11
CA ARG A 290 -13.27 4.28 1.82
C ARG A 290 -14.61 5.02 1.88
N PHE A 291 -15.40 4.80 2.93
CA PHE A 291 -16.63 5.57 3.14
C PHE A 291 -16.35 7.09 3.31
N ALA A 292 -15.34 7.45 4.11
CA ALA A 292 -14.98 8.85 4.33
C ALA A 292 -14.49 9.52 3.03
N ARG A 293 -13.66 8.83 2.22
CA ARG A 293 -13.19 9.31 0.92
C ARG A 293 -14.30 9.47 -0.11
N SER A 294 -15.41 8.70 -0.02
CA SER A 294 -16.59 8.90 -0.87
C SER A 294 -17.31 10.22 -0.61
N HIS A 295 -16.98 10.90 0.49
CA HIS A 295 -17.55 12.18 0.88
C HIS A 295 -16.46 13.28 0.94
N CYS A 296 -15.42 13.16 0.11
CA CYS A 296 -14.44 14.20 -0.15
C CYS A 296 -14.70 14.81 -1.54
N GLY A 297 -14.35 16.08 -1.71
CA GLY A 297 -14.48 16.80 -2.98
C GLY A 297 -15.50 17.94 -2.94
N ASP A 298 -15.53 18.72 -4.01
CA ASP A 298 -16.29 19.96 -4.12
C ASP A 298 -17.81 19.74 -4.03
N GLU A 299 -18.28 18.58 -4.42
CA GLU A 299 -19.71 18.21 -4.36
C GLU A 299 -20.28 18.17 -2.93
N TRP A 300 -19.39 18.02 -1.92
CA TRP A 300 -19.73 17.97 -0.50
C TRP A 300 -19.38 19.28 0.26
N SER A 301 -19.02 20.34 -0.45
CA SER A 301 -18.54 21.61 0.15
C SER A 301 -19.56 22.29 1.08
N GLU A 302 -20.85 22.07 0.86
CA GLU A 302 -21.90 22.55 1.79
C GLU A 302 -21.92 21.79 3.13
N TRP A 303 -21.44 20.52 3.14
CA TRP A 303 -21.39 19.63 4.31
C TRP A 303 -19.99 19.01 4.40
N PRO A 304 -18.98 19.83 4.74
CA PRO A 304 -17.57 19.42 4.59
C PRO A 304 -17.11 18.35 5.59
N HIS A 305 -17.86 18.13 6.66
CA HIS A 305 -17.47 17.17 7.69
C HIS A 305 -18.21 15.86 7.52
N CYS A 306 -17.48 14.77 7.31
CA CYS A 306 -18.01 13.41 7.28
C CYS A 306 -17.51 12.63 8.49
N CYS A 307 -18.40 11.92 9.15
CA CYS A 307 -18.10 10.93 10.17
C CYS A 307 -18.63 9.56 9.75
N VAL A 308 -17.76 8.55 9.81
CA VAL A 308 -18.07 7.16 9.48
C VAL A 308 -17.74 6.27 10.66
N ILE A 309 -18.68 5.42 11.05
CA ILE A 309 -18.55 4.47 12.15
C ILE A 309 -18.64 3.05 11.58
N ILE A 310 -17.56 2.30 11.68
CA ILE A 310 -17.44 0.93 11.13
C ILE A 310 -17.28 -0.08 12.24
N LYS A 311 -17.88 -1.25 12.04
CA LYS A 311 -17.64 -2.44 12.82
C LYS A 311 -17.76 -3.69 11.94
N HIS A 312 -16.72 -4.52 11.94
CA HIS A 312 -16.65 -5.73 11.12
C HIS A 312 -16.90 -5.43 9.63
N THR A 313 -16.20 -4.40 9.13
CA THR A 313 -16.27 -3.89 7.75
C THR A 313 -17.65 -3.38 7.31
N ASN A 314 -18.62 -3.27 8.21
CA ASN A 314 -19.96 -2.73 7.93
C ASN A 314 -20.14 -1.38 8.64
N ALA A 315 -20.86 -0.47 7.98
CA ALA A 315 -21.20 0.79 8.61
C ALA A 315 -22.29 0.60 9.69
N CYS A 316 -22.01 1.09 10.90
CA CYS A 316 -23.00 1.33 11.93
C CYS A 316 -23.75 2.62 11.64
N GLY A 317 -23.04 3.65 11.18
CA GLY A 317 -23.61 4.92 10.78
C GLY A 317 -22.64 5.77 9.97
N VAL A 318 -23.21 6.63 9.13
CA VAL A 318 -22.51 7.63 8.32
C VAL A 318 -23.30 8.92 8.36
N ALA A 319 -22.63 10.06 8.54
CA ALA A 319 -23.24 11.36 8.45
C ALA A 319 -22.30 12.39 7.84
N ILE A 320 -22.87 13.36 7.13
CA ILE A 320 -22.19 14.57 6.68
C ILE A 320 -22.89 15.79 7.25
N SER A 321 -22.12 16.82 7.60
CA SER A 321 -22.63 17.99 8.30
C SER A 321 -21.75 19.22 8.08
N THR A 322 -22.33 20.40 8.39
CA THR A 322 -21.58 21.66 8.55
C THR A 322 -20.75 21.70 9.84
N SER A 323 -20.97 20.75 10.78
CA SER A 323 -20.28 20.62 12.07
C SER A 323 -19.73 19.22 12.27
N GLN A 324 -18.47 19.09 12.67
CA GLN A 324 -17.85 17.78 12.93
C GLN A 324 -18.48 17.06 14.13
N VAL A 325 -18.86 17.82 15.15
CA VAL A 325 -19.57 17.28 16.34
C VAL A 325 -20.93 16.72 15.97
N ASP A 326 -21.68 17.43 15.12
CA ASP A 326 -22.99 16.96 14.67
C ASP A 326 -22.86 15.75 13.75
N ALA A 327 -21.85 15.74 12.84
CA ALA A 327 -21.56 14.56 12.02
C ALA A 327 -21.30 13.31 12.88
N TRP A 328 -20.54 13.45 13.98
CA TRP A 328 -20.34 12.37 14.94
C TRP A 328 -21.63 11.91 15.62
N LYS A 329 -22.41 12.86 16.17
CA LYS A 329 -23.66 12.57 16.90
C LYS A 329 -24.68 11.88 16.01
N ASP A 330 -24.83 12.38 14.79
CA ASP A 330 -25.80 11.87 13.82
C ASP A 330 -25.38 10.48 13.29
N ALA A 331 -24.08 10.27 13.02
CA ALA A 331 -23.57 8.95 12.65
C ALA A 331 -23.75 7.92 13.78
N LEU A 332 -23.43 8.30 15.02
CA LEU A 332 -23.61 7.43 16.19
C LEU A 332 -25.09 7.09 16.42
N ALA A 333 -25.98 8.05 16.23
CA ALA A 333 -27.41 7.84 16.41
C ALA A 333 -28.00 6.79 15.45
N SER A 334 -27.35 6.48 14.33
CA SER A 334 -27.81 5.46 13.37
C SER A 334 -27.92 4.05 13.99
N ASP A 335 -26.88 3.61 14.70
CA ASP A 335 -26.86 2.32 15.43
C ASP A 335 -25.91 2.39 16.62
N PRO A 336 -26.29 3.03 17.72
CA PRO A 336 -25.43 3.25 18.87
C PRO A 336 -25.06 1.94 19.61
N GLU A 337 -25.91 0.91 19.51
CA GLU A 337 -25.64 -0.40 20.12
C GLU A 337 -24.48 -1.11 19.42
N SER A 338 -24.49 -1.15 18.10
CA SER A 338 -23.42 -1.78 17.33
C SER A 338 -22.12 -0.98 17.35
N ALA A 339 -22.17 0.33 17.55
CA ALA A 339 -21.01 1.22 17.55
C ALA A 339 -20.02 1.01 18.72
N PHE A 340 -20.38 0.22 19.74
CA PHE A 340 -19.47 -0.11 20.84
C PHE A 340 -18.25 -0.91 20.34
N GLY A 341 -17.04 -0.37 20.54
CA GLY A 341 -15.79 -0.96 20.05
C GLY A 341 -15.57 -0.80 18.54
N CYS A 342 -16.03 0.30 17.97
CA CYS A 342 -15.96 0.61 16.55
C CYS A 342 -14.60 1.18 16.12
N VAL A 343 -14.46 1.34 14.81
CA VAL A 343 -13.47 2.16 14.13
C VAL A 343 -14.16 3.37 13.51
N ILE A 344 -13.55 4.55 13.67
CA ILE A 344 -14.12 5.82 13.19
C ILE A 344 -13.17 6.42 12.14
N ALA A 345 -13.75 6.97 11.07
CA ALA A 345 -13.04 7.83 10.13
C ALA A 345 -13.68 9.22 10.04
N PHE A 346 -12.86 10.25 10.03
CA PHE A 346 -13.21 11.61 9.64
C PHE A 346 -12.49 11.98 8.34
N ASN A 347 -13.15 12.75 7.48
CA ASN A 347 -12.54 13.26 6.24
C ASN A 347 -11.81 14.60 6.40
N GLN A 348 -11.86 15.20 7.60
CA GLN A 348 -11.23 16.46 7.96
C GLN A 348 -10.41 16.30 9.25
N GLU A 349 -9.57 17.32 9.56
CA GLU A 349 -8.83 17.38 10.82
C GLU A 349 -9.74 17.19 12.03
N VAL A 350 -9.37 16.33 12.96
CA VAL A 350 -10.13 16.08 14.21
C VAL A 350 -9.89 17.21 15.19
N THR A 351 -10.94 17.93 15.54
CA THR A 351 -10.89 19.06 16.47
C THR A 351 -11.02 18.62 17.92
N LEU A 352 -10.67 19.51 18.87
CA LEU A 352 -10.81 19.23 20.31
C LEU A 352 -12.28 18.97 20.67
N ASP A 353 -13.22 19.77 20.13
CA ASP A 353 -14.64 19.69 20.49
C ASP A 353 -15.19 18.29 20.17
N VAL A 354 -14.89 17.73 19.00
CA VAL A 354 -15.34 16.38 18.67
C VAL A 354 -14.57 15.31 19.44
N ALA A 355 -13.29 15.54 19.75
CA ALA A 355 -12.50 14.62 20.58
C ALA A 355 -13.09 14.48 22.00
N GLU A 356 -13.58 15.56 22.61
CA GLU A 356 -14.27 15.53 23.90
C GLU A 356 -15.60 14.76 23.86
N GLU A 357 -16.36 14.90 22.79
CA GLU A 357 -17.61 14.14 22.60
C GLU A 357 -17.36 12.64 22.40
N ILE A 358 -16.35 12.29 21.61
CA ILE A 358 -15.95 10.89 21.36
C ILE A 358 -15.41 10.23 22.63
N ASP A 359 -14.76 10.97 23.53
CA ASP A 359 -14.03 10.39 24.67
C ASP A 359 -14.89 9.55 25.60
N ASN A 360 -16.19 9.83 25.65
CA ASN A 360 -17.15 9.06 26.43
C ASN A 360 -17.55 7.73 25.77
N HIS A 361 -17.15 7.48 24.51
CA HIS A 361 -17.49 6.28 23.77
C HIS A 361 -16.32 5.31 23.71
N PHE A 362 -16.60 4.00 23.88
CA PHE A 362 -15.57 2.99 23.69
C PHE A 362 -15.36 2.69 22.20
N LEU A 363 -14.18 2.99 21.69
CA LEU A 363 -13.76 2.74 20.31
C LEU A 363 -12.33 2.22 20.25
N GLU A 364 -11.99 1.53 19.18
CA GLU A 364 -10.66 0.93 18.99
C GLU A 364 -9.71 1.82 18.20
N CYS A 365 -10.18 2.40 17.09
CA CYS A 365 -9.35 3.19 16.19
C CYS A 365 -10.07 4.45 15.72
N ILE A 366 -9.28 5.52 15.49
CA ILE A 366 -9.71 6.73 14.77
C ILE A 366 -8.70 6.97 13.65
N ILE A 367 -9.19 7.25 12.45
CA ILE A 367 -8.35 7.67 11.31
C ILE A 367 -8.87 8.99 10.73
N ALA A 368 -7.96 9.91 10.44
CA ALA A 368 -8.26 11.21 9.87
C ALA A 368 -7.06 11.77 9.09
N PRO A 369 -7.25 12.84 8.28
CA PRO A 369 -6.12 13.54 7.63
C PRO A 369 -5.12 14.12 8.63
N SER A 370 -5.59 14.65 9.74
CA SER A 370 -4.80 15.22 10.85
C SER A 370 -5.62 15.31 12.12
N PHE A 371 -4.97 15.68 13.23
CA PHE A 371 -5.58 15.96 14.51
C PHE A 371 -5.02 17.29 15.04
N GLU A 372 -5.88 18.13 15.60
CA GLU A 372 -5.39 19.22 16.47
C GLU A 372 -4.54 18.64 17.59
N ALA A 373 -3.47 19.31 17.98
CA ALA A 373 -2.58 18.82 19.04
C ALA A 373 -3.34 18.55 20.36
N THR A 374 -4.27 19.44 20.72
CA THR A 374 -5.13 19.31 21.89
C THR A 374 -6.12 18.16 21.81
N ALA A 375 -6.63 17.87 20.60
CA ALA A 375 -7.48 16.71 20.33
C ALA A 375 -6.71 15.40 20.48
N LEU A 376 -5.48 15.36 19.94
CA LEU A 376 -4.60 14.20 20.05
C LEU A 376 -4.23 13.92 21.51
N ASP A 377 -3.88 14.95 22.27
CA ASP A 377 -3.60 14.84 23.71
C ASP A 377 -4.81 14.27 24.47
N LYS A 378 -6.01 14.80 24.20
CA LYS A 378 -7.25 14.33 24.81
C LYS A 378 -7.56 12.87 24.50
N LEU A 379 -7.48 12.48 23.24
CA LEU A 379 -7.76 11.12 22.80
C LEU A 379 -6.72 10.11 23.33
N SER A 380 -5.48 10.55 23.56
CA SER A 380 -4.37 9.73 24.08
C SER A 380 -4.52 9.37 25.57
N GLU A 381 -5.42 10.01 26.32
CA GLU A 381 -5.75 9.62 27.69
C GLU A 381 -6.20 8.16 27.79
N LYS A 382 -6.81 7.62 26.73
CA LYS A 382 -7.18 6.21 26.61
C LYS A 382 -6.07 5.38 25.97
N LYS A 383 -5.16 4.86 26.79
CA LYS A 383 -3.91 4.16 26.40
C LYS A 383 -4.03 3.07 25.33
N ASN A 384 -5.22 2.51 25.12
CA ASN A 384 -5.43 1.43 24.12
C ASN A 384 -6.03 1.94 22.80
N ARG A 385 -6.47 3.20 22.75
CA ARG A 385 -7.06 3.83 21.57
C ARG A 385 -5.97 4.11 20.53
N ARG A 386 -6.20 3.74 19.31
CA ARG A 386 -5.27 3.95 18.19
C ARG A 386 -5.75 5.15 17.39
N MET A 387 -4.88 6.15 17.26
CA MET A 387 -5.10 7.33 16.42
C MET A 387 -4.17 7.23 15.23
N LEU A 388 -4.71 7.34 14.02
CA LEU A 388 -3.95 7.26 12.78
C LEU A 388 -4.15 8.52 11.94
N THR A 389 -3.04 9.10 11.51
CA THR A 389 -3.03 10.20 10.54
C THR A 389 -2.74 9.64 9.14
N LEU A 390 -3.56 10.05 8.18
CA LEU A 390 -3.35 9.78 6.76
C LEU A 390 -3.50 11.09 5.97
N PRO A 391 -2.40 11.79 5.62
CA PRO A 391 -2.46 13.15 5.06
C PRO A 391 -3.22 13.28 3.75
N ASN A 392 -3.26 12.23 2.94
CA ASN A 392 -3.87 12.25 1.61
C ASN A 392 -5.28 11.63 1.61
N PHE A 393 -6.24 12.30 2.25
CA PHE A 393 -7.66 11.97 2.17
C PHE A 393 -8.27 12.61 0.92
N THR A 394 -7.92 12.09 -0.26
CA THR A 394 -8.50 12.51 -1.54
C THR A 394 -9.78 11.75 -1.84
N PRO A 395 -10.66 12.24 -2.74
CA PRO A 395 -11.78 11.46 -3.26
C PRO A 395 -11.35 10.07 -3.73
N LEU A 396 -12.29 9.13 -3.76
CA LEU A 396 -12.02 7.80 -4.32
C LEU A 396 -11.84 7.89 -5.82
N ASP A 397 -10.62 7.69 -6.28
CA ASP A 397 -10.33 7.47 -7.69
C ASP A 397 -10.64 6.03 -8.09
N SER A 398 -10.81 5.80 -9.40
CA SER A 398 -10.94 4.44 -9.93
C SER A 398 -9.60 3.73 -9.81
N GLU A 399 -9.57 2.65 -9.04
CA GLU A 399 -8.39 1.82 -8.80
C GLU A 399 -8.67 0.37 -9.21
N LEU A 400 -7.72 -0.29 -9.86
CA LEU A 400 -7.83 -1.72 -10.12
C LEU A 400 -7.61 -2.51 -8.82
N ARG A 401 -8.65 -3.19 -8.37
CA ARG A 401 -8.64 -4.03 -7.17
C ARG A 401 -8.62 -5.50 -7.53
N TRP A 402 -7.89 -6.27 -6.71
CA TRP A 402 -7.70 -7.69 -6.89
C TRP A 402 -8.29 -8.47 -5.73
N ARG A 403 -8.96 -9.57 -6.04
CA ARG A 403 -9.47 -10.50 -5.03
C ARG A 403 -8.96 -11.91 -5.35
N GLN A 404 -8.28 -12.52 -4.39
CA GLN A 404 -7.89 -13.91 -4.52
C GLN A 404 -9.12 -14.82 -4.38
N ILE A 405 -9.22 -15.78 -5.28
CA ILE A 405 -10.18 -16.89 -5.20
C ILE A 405 -9.44 -18.20 -5.34
N ASP A 406 -10.12 -19.32 -5.13
CA ASP A 406 -9.49 -20.62 -5.34
C ASP A 406 -9.08 -20.79 -6.81
N GLY A 407 -7.77 -21.02 -7.01
CA GLY A 407 -7.17 -21.19 -8.36
C GLY A 407 -6.95 -19.92 -9.17
N GLY A 408 -7.21 -18.70 -8.64
CA GLY A 408 -7.03 -17.49 -9.44
C GLY A 408 -7.21 -16.16 -8.72
N TRP A 409 -7.28 -15.12 -9.54
CA TRP A 409 -7.51 -13.74 -9.11
C TRP A 409 -8.64 -13.14 -9.94
N LEU A 410 -9.54 -12.42 -9.27
CA LEU A 410 -10.49 -11.54 -9.93
C LEU A 410 -9.94 -10.11 -9.87
N ALA A 411 -10.13 -9.36 -10.93
CA ALA A 411 -9.78 -7.95 -11.02
C ALA A 411 -11.01 -7.14 -11.43
N GLN A 412 -11.18 -5.98 -10.81
CA GLN A 412 -12.18 -5.00 -11.23
C GLN A 412 -11.73 -3.60 -10.87
N GLU A 413 -12.20 -2.62 -11.61
CA GLU A 413 -12.11 -1.23 -11.17
C GLU A 413 -13.06 -0.99 -10.01
N GLU A 414 -12.55 -0.35 -8.96
CA GLU A 414 -13.36 0.13 -7.83
C GLU A 414 -13.08 1.62 -7.62
N GLY A 415 -14.16 2.40 -7.56
CA GLY A 415 -14.12 3.84 -7.34
C GLY A 415 -15.45 4.35 -6.79
N ALA A 416 -15.65 5.65 -6.85
CA ALA A 416 -16.96 6.24 -6.57
C ALA A 416 -17.97 5.78 -7.64
N PRO A 417 -19.27 5.59 -7.27
CA PRO A 417 -20.29 5.22 -8.24
C PRO A 417 -20.47 6.34 -9.27
N VAL A 418 -20.42 5.96 -10.55
CA VAL A 418 -20.64 6.93 -11.64
C VAL A 418 -22.15 7.04 -11.91
N VAL A 419 -22.82 7.94 -11.21
CA VAL A 419 -24.21 8.29 -11.46
C VAL A 419 -24.26 9.66 -12.14
N THR A 420 -24.80 9.70 -13.37
CA THR A 420 -25.08 10.97 -14.06
C THR A 420 -26.38 11.55 -13.50
N TRP A 421 -26.25 12.43 -12.52
CA TRP A 421 -27.40 12.95 -11.78
C TRP A 421 -28.40 13.74 -12.65
N ASP A 422 -27.96 14.27 -13.78
CA ASP A 422 -28.82 14.92 -14.77
C ASP A 422 -29.74 13.92 -15.50
N ASP A 423 -29.36 12.64 -15.53
CA ASP A 423 -30.13 11.54 -16.13
C ASP A 423 -31.07 10.85 -15.12
N VAL A 424 -30.94 11.17 -13.83
CA VAL A 424 -31.79 10.61 -12.77
C VAL A 424 -33.20 11.13 -12.91
N THR A 425 -34.19 10.24 -13.06
CA THR A 425 -35.58 10.59 -13.27
C THR A 425 -36.45 10.12 -12.14
N SER A 426 -37.46 10.95 -11.78
CA SER A 426 -38.57 10.50 -10.98
C SER A 426 -39.54 9.71 -11.87
N VAL A 427 -39.80 8.46 -11.49
CA VAL A 427 -40.63 7.54 -12.26
C VAL A 427 -42.07 7.43 -11.72
N THR A 428 -42.34 8.04 -10.56
CA THR A 428 -43.64 8.12 -9.92
C THR A 428 -44.33 9.45 -10.24
N LYS A 429 -45.63 9.57 -9.88
CA LYS A 429 -46.41 10.79 -10.07
C LYS A 429 -45.91 11.98 -9.27
N GLN A 430 -45.29 11.71 -8.12
CA GLN A 430 -44.63 12.73 -7.31
C GLN A 430 -43.17 12.93 -7.76
N ASN A 431 -42.74 14.20 -7.80
CA ASN A 431 -41.39 14.56 -8.19
C ASN A 431 -40.57 14.95 -6.95
N MET A 432 -39.26 14.67 -7.01
CA MET A 432 -38.28 15.05 -6.01
C MET A 432 -37.86 16.51 -6.15
N GLY A 433 -37.68 17.22 -5.03
CA GLY A 433 -37.11 18.56 -4.99
C GLY A 433 -35.59 18.56 -4.95
N ALA A 434 -34.97 19.74 -5.04
CA ALA A 434 -33.51 19.86 -5.07
C ALA A 434 -32.83 19.41 -3.75
N SER A 435 -33.46 19.68 -2.59
CA SER A 435 -32.92 19.24 -1.28
C SER A 435 -32.93 17.72 -1.13
N GLU A 436 -33.97 17.08 -1.65
CA GLU A 436 -34.10 15.61 -1.63
C GLU A 436 -33.10 14.96 -2.60
N LEU A 437 -32.74 15.65 -3.68
CA LEU A 437 -31.72 15.16 -4.61
C LEU A 437 -30.34 15.10 -3.93
N ASN A 438 -29.96 16.08 -3.11
CA ASN A 438 -28.71 16.04 -2.35
C ASN A 438 -28.73 14.91 -1.31
N LEU A 439 -29.85 14.68 -0.65
CA LEU A 439 -30.06 13.53 0.22
C LEU A 439 -29.87 12.21 -0.55
N ALA A 440 -30.46 12.10 -1.76
CA ALA A 440 -30.30 10.92 -2.60
C ALA A 440 -28.82 10.67 -3.01
N ARG A 441 -28.08 11.73 -3.34
CA ARG A 441 -26.62 11.64 -3.62
C ARG A 441 -25.87 11.08 -2.44
N PHE A 442 -26.10 11.61 -1.23
CA PHE A 442 -25.50 11.09 -0.01
C PHE A 442 -25.83 9.61 0.19
N GLY A 443 -27.10 9.22 0.08
CA GLY A 443 -27.51 7.84 0.25
C GLY A 443 -26.92 6.87 -0.76
N VAL A 444 -26.77 7.28 -2.03
CA VAL A 444 -26.10 6.48 -3.08
C VAL A 444 -24.62 6.30 -2.76
N ALA A 445 -23.92 7.37 -2.35
CA ALA A 445 -22.52 7.28 -1.96
C ALA A 445 -22.31 6.31 -0.78
N VAL A 446 -23.17 6.36 0.22
CA VAL A 446 -23.15 5.41 1.35
C VAL A 446 -23.47 3.98 0.88
N CYS A 447 -24.58 3.81 0.12
CA CYS A 447 -25.06 2.49 -0.31
C CYS A 447 -24.01 1.74 -1.15
N ALA A 448 -23.24 2.46 -1.99
CA ALA A 448 -22.18 1.89 -2.81
C ALA A 448 -21.02 1.28 -2.01
N GLN A 449 -20.86 1.66 -0.74
CA GLN A 449 -19.81 1.10 0.13
C GLN A 449 -20.32 -0.02 1.04
N VAL A 450 -21.63 -0.27 1.09
CA VAL A 450 -22.23 -1.33 1.91
C VAL A 450 -22.33 -2.64 1.12
N LYS A 451 -22.09 -3.77 1.79
CA LYS A 451 -22.16 -5.10 1.17
C LYS A 451 -23.57 -5.48 0.75
N SER A 452 -23.69 -6.02 -0.45
CA SER A 452 -24.96 -6.47 -1.07
C SER A 452 -25.55 -7.76 -0.43
N ASN A 453 -26.88 -7.98 -0.51
CA ASN A 453 -27.88 -6.98 -0.84
C ASN A 453 -27.98 -5.97 0.28
N CYS A 454 -28.06 -4.72 -0.08
CA CYS A 454 -28.04 -3.61 0.85
C CYS A 454 -29.25 -2.70 0.65
N VAL A 455 -29.76 -2.20 1.77
CA VAL A 455 -30.71 -1.09 1.84
C VAL A 455 -30.24 -0.12 2.94
N VAL A 456 -30.22 1.16 2.62
CA VAL A 456 -29.85 2.24 3.56
C VAL A 456 -31.03 3.20 3.69
N PHE A 457 -31.41 3.51 4.93
CA PHE A 457 -32.37 4.57 5.24
C PHE A 457 -31.60 5.81 5.66
N ILE A 458 -31.97 6.95 5.07
CA ILE A 458 -31.32 8.24 5.28
C ILE A 458 -32.32 9.33 5.55
N GLN A 459 -31.91 10.35 6.28
CA GLN A 459 -32.71 11.53 6.57
C GLN A 459 -31.86 12.81 6.52
N PRO A 460 -32.48 13.96 6.24
CA PRO A 460 -31.88 15.25 6.56
C PRO A 460 -31.77 15.42 8.07
N THR A 461 -30.75 16.11 8.53
CA THR A 461 -30.57 16.59 9.90
C THR A 461 -30.60 18.11 9.91
N ASP A 462 -30.50 18.74 11.08
CA ASP A 462 -30.47 20.20 11.18
C ASP A 462 -29.29 20.83 10.46
N THR A 463 -28.20 20.06 10.31
CA THR A 463 -26.91 20.55 9.80
C THR A 463 -26.38 19.76 8.61
N GLY A 464 -27.10 18.73 8.13
CA GLY A 464 -26.62 17.88 7.02
C GLY A 464 -27.50 16.68 6.73
N PHE A 465 -26.88 15.52 6.52
CA PHE A 465 -27.55 14.25 6.21
C PHE A 465 -26.97 13.10 7.02
N ALA A 466 -27.82 12.15 7.42
CA ALA A 466 -27.37 10.99 8.17
C ALA A 466 -28.10 9.71 7.75
N THR A 467 -27.43 8.58 7.93
CA THR A 467 -28.09 7.28 7.94
C THR A 467 -28.91 7.13 9.22
N VAL A 468 -30.07 6.50 9.12
CA VAL A 468 -30.90 6.16 10.28
C VAL A 468 -31.09 4.66 10.45
N GLY A 469 -30.76 3.88 9.43
CA GLY A 469 -30.76 2.42 9.49
C GLY A 469 -30.10 1.82 8.26
N ILE A 470 -29.28 0.79 8.46
CA ILE A 470 -28.56 0.09 7.39
C ILE A 470 -28.85 -1.41 7.50
N GLY A 471 -29.28 -2.02 6.41
CA GLY A 471 -29.48 -3.46 6.28
C GLY A 471 -28.45 -4.06 5.31
N PRO A 472 -27.23 -4.45 5.77
CA PRO A 472 -26.14 -4.86 4.92
C PRO A 472 -26.11 -6.37 4.67
N GLY A 473 -25.61 -6.80 3.50
CA GLY A 473 -25.13 -8.17 3.26
C GLY A 473 -26.20 -9.27 3.30
N GLN A 474 -27.45 -8.97 2.90
CA GLN A 474 -28.52 -9.93 3.00
C GLN A 474 -28.73 -10.74 1.72
N THR A 475 -29.12 -12.02 1.86
CA THR A 475 -29.47 -12.88 0.71
C THR A 475 -30.82 -12.47 0.08
N SER A 476 -31.68 -11.79 0.82
CA SER A 476 -32.96 -11.27 0.37
C SER A 476 -33.03 -9.75 0.56
N ARG A 477 -33.49 -9.02 -0.47
CA ARG A 477 -33.62 -7.57 -0.41
C ARG A 477 -34.69 -7.11 0.60
N VAL A 478 -35.80 -7.82 0.67
CA VAL A 478 -36.85 -7.52 1.68
C VAL A 478 -36.32 -7.71 3.11
N GLU A 479 -35.39 -8.64 3.34
CA GLU A 479 -34.75 -8.80 4.63
C GLU A 479 -33.80 -7.64 4.94
N ALA A 480 -33.08 -7.11 3.94
CA ALA A 480 -32.30 -5.89 4.11
C ALA A 480 -33.18 -4.70 4.53
N VAL A 481 -34.37 -4.54 3.93
CA VAL A 481 -35.38 -3.55 4.36
C VAL A 481 -35.76 -3.76 5.83
N ARG A 482 -36.09 -4.98 6.24
CA ARG A 482 -36.49 -5.30 7.62
C ARG A 482 -35.40 -5.01 8.64
N ILE A 483 -34.14 -5.32 8.31
CA ILE A 483 -33.00 -5.03 9.18
C ILE A 483 -32.78 -3.54 9.31
N ALA A 484 -32.80 -2.80 8.19
CA ALA A 484 -32.70 -1.35 8.22
C ALA A 484 -33.83 -0.73 9.07
N ALA A 485 -35.06 -1.21 8.89
CA ALA A 485 -36.24 -0.78 9.65
C ALA A 485 -36.09 -1.01 11.17
N ARG A 486 -35.64 -2.21 11.55
CA ARG A 486 -35.42 -2.54 12.97
C ARG A 486 -34.38 -1.63 13.62
N ARG A 487 -33.30 -1.31 12.91
CA ARG A 487 -32.25 -0.39 13.39
C ARG A 487 -32.73 1.06 13.44
N ALA A 488 -33.48 1.50 12.43
CA ALA A 488 -34.02 2.83 12.38
C ALA A 488 -35.07 3.10 13.48
N GLY A 489 -35.89 2.09 13.78
CA GLY A 489 -37.04 2.28 14.68
C GLY A 489 -37.94 3.41 14.21
N ASP A 490 -38.38 4.30 15.11
CA ASP A 490 -39.22 5.44 14.78
C ASP A 490 -38.60 6.46 13.82
N ARG A 491 -37.28 6.46 13.68
CA ARG A 491 -36.53 7.30 12.71
C ARG A 491 -36.74 6.87 11.26
N ALA A 492 -37.31 5.70 10.99
CA ALA A 492 -37.70 5.31 9.64
C ALA A 492 -38.79 6.19 9.05
N LYS A 493 -39.63 6.82 9.89
CA LYS A 493 -40.75 7.66 9.44
C LYS A 493 -40.23 8.90 8.70
N GLY A 494 -40.65 9.06 7.46
CA GLY A 494 -40.22 10.15 6.59
C GLY A 494 -38.85 9.99 5.98
N ALA A 495 -38.15 8.85 6.22
CA ALA A 495 -36.84 8.61 5.64
C ALA A 495 -36.92 8.27 4.14
N MET A 496 -35.80 8.49 3.46
CA MET A 496 -35.54 8.00 2.11
C MET A 496 -34.84 6.64 2.19
N MET A 497 -35.30 5.68 1.39
CA MET A 497 -34.69 4.36 1.22
C MET A 497 -33.84 4.33 -0.04
N VAL A 498 -32.58 3.95 0.07
CA VAL A 498 -31.67 3.73 -1.06
C VAL A 498 -31.31 2.24 -1.13
N SER A 499 -31.44 1.64 -2.33
CA SER A 499 -31.17 0.24 -2.58
C SER A 499 -30.04 0.07 -3.59
N ASP A 500 -29.14 -0.88 -3.35
CA ASP A 500 -28.01 -1.20 -4.21
C ASP A 500 -28.39 -1.85 -5.56
N ALA A 501 -29.65 -2.34 -5.70
CA ALA A 501 -30.21 -2.84 -6.94
C ALA A 501 -31.74 -2.68 -6.96
N PHE A 502 -32.37 -3.05 -8.08
CA PHE A 502 -33.81 -2.95 -8.27
C PHE A 502 -34.60 -3.90 -7.33
N PHE A 503 -35.81 -3.50 -6.98
CA PHE A 503 -36.77 -4.39 -6.32
C PHE A 503 -37.40 -5.32 -7.34
N PRO A 504 -37.31 -6.66 -7.16
CA PRO A 504 -37.87 -7.61 -8.12
C PRO A 504 -39.38 -7.75 -8.01
N PHE A 505 -39.96 -7.32 -6.88
CA PHE A 505 -41.38 -7.40 -6.55
C PHE A 505 -41.80 -6.20 -5.71
N ARG A 506 -43.12 -5.94 -5.63
CA ARG A 506 -43.66 -4.83 -4.85
C ARG A 506 -43.50 -4.97 -3.32
N ASP A 507 -43.29 -6.18 -2.83
CA ASP A 507 -43.20 -6.51 -1.40
C ASP A 507 -42.17 -5.68 -0.62
N GLY A 508 -41.06 -5.31 -1.27
CA GLY A 508 -40.04 -4.44 -0.69
C GLY A 508 -40.53 -2.98 -0.52
N ILE A 509 -41.37 -2.50 -1.46
CA ILE A 509 -41.98 -1.15 -1.40
C ILE A 509 -43.11 -1.12 -0.39
N ASP A 510 -43.97 -2.18 -0.38
CA ASP A 510 -45.04 -2.31 0.61
C ASP A 510 -44.47 -2.33 2.04
N ALA A 511 -43.40 -3.14 2.28
CA ALA A 511 -42.70 -3.18 3.56
C ALA A 511 -42.07 -1.83 3.94
N ALA A 512 -41.52 -1.07 2.98
CA ALA A 512 -40.99 0.26 3.22
C ALA A 512 -42.07 1.26 3.60
N HIS A 513 -43.23 1.23 2.92
CA HIS A 513 -44.39 2.08 3.25
C HIS A 513 -44.93 1.81 4.67
N GLU A 514 -45.07 0.53 5.06
CA GLU A 514 -45.60 0.14 6.40
C GLU A 514 -44.81 0.76 7.55
N ILE A 515 -43.49 1.02 7.36
CA ILE A 515 -42.62 1.64 8.36
C ILE A 515 -42.45 3.14 8.19
N GLY A 516 -43.15 3.74 7.20
CA GLY A 516 -43.22 5.19 7.00
C GLY A 516 -42.15 5.79 6.09
N ILE A 517 -41.49 4.99 5.26
CA ILE A 517 -40.59 5.50 4.18
C ILE A 517 -41.42 6.29 3.18
N THR A 518 -40.92 7.45 2.76
CA THR A 518 -41.61 8.36 1.84
C THR A 518 -41.01 8.43 0.46
N SER A 519 -39.76 8.03 0.30
CA SER A 519 -39.07 8.06 -0.99
C SER A 519 -38.08 6.90 -1.15
N VAL A 520 -37.88 6.47 -2.41
CA VAL A 520 -37.05 5.33 -2.78
C VAL A 520 -36.10 5.72 -3.90
N VAL A 521 -34.82 5.32 -3.79
CA VAL A 521 -33.81 5.42 -4.83
C VAL A 521 -33.33 4.02 -5.17
N GLN A 522 -33.39 3.65 -6.45
CA GLN A 522 -32.93 2.36 -6.96
C GLN A 522 -32.47 2.48 -8.41
N PRO A 523 -31.72 1.52 -8.95
CA PRO A 523 -31.28 1.59 -10.35
C PRO A 523 -32.39 1.42 -11.38
N GLY A 524 -33.49 0.72 -11.06
CA GLY A 524 -34.45 0.27 -12.07
C GLY A 524 -33.90 -0.89 -12.94
N GLY A 525 -34.62 -1.24 -14.01
CA GLY A 525 -34.21 -2.28 -14.97
C GLY A 525 -34.80 -3.67 -14.69
N SER A 526 -35.78 -3.78 -13.77
CA SER A 526 -36.54 -5.01 -13.56
C SER A 526 -37.62 -5.17 -14.62
N ILE A 527 -37.90 -6.41 -15.04
CA ILE A 527 -39.07 -6.73 -15.88
C ILE A 527 -40.39 -6.29 -15.19
N ARG A 528 -40.35 -6.15 -13.85
CA ARG A 528 -41.50 -5.76 -13.03
C ARG A 528 -41.45 -4.31 -12.54
N ASP A 529 -40.63 -3.45 -13.13
CA ASP A 529 -40.55 -2.04 -12.73
C ASP A 529 -41.91 -1.38 -12.71
N LYS A 530 -42.79 -1.72 -13.68
CA LYS A 530 -44.15 -1.18 -13.71
C LYS A 530 -44.94 -1.51 -12.44
N GLU A 531 -44.91 -2.74 -11.95
CA GLU A 531 -45.56 -3.18 -10.72
C GLU A 531 -45.01 -2.45 -9.49
N VAL A 532 -43.68 -2.24 -9.46
CA VAL A 532 -42.97 -1.58 -8.36
C VAL A 532 -43.27 -0.08 -8.33
N ILE A 533 -43.34 0.58 -9.49
CA ILE A 533 -43.73 1.99 -9.64
C ILE A 533 -45.20 2.18 -9.25
N GLU A 534 -46.10 1.27 -9.71
CA GLU A 534 -47.53 1.33 -9.33
C GLU A 534 -47.71 1.22 -7.81
N ALA A 535 -46.95 0.32 -7.14
CA ALA A 535 -47.00 0.22 -5.67
C ALA A 535 -46.52 1.51 -4.99
N ALA A 536 -45.44 2.13 -5.47
CA ALA A 536 -44.97 3.41 -4.93
C ALA A 536 -46.01 4.54 -5.14
N ASP A 537 -46.65 4.59 -6.31
CA ASP A 537 -47.74 5.54 -6.60
C ASP A 537 -48.96 5.30 -5.72
N GLU A 538 -49.36 4.03 -5.48
CA GLU A 538 -50.50 3.69 -4.57
C GLU A 538 -50.23 4.19 -3.14
N HIS A 539 -48.98 4.11 -2.71
CA HIS A 539 -48.54 4.57 -1.38
C HIS A 539 -48.17 6.06 -1.32
N GLY A 540 -48.25 6.79 -2.44
CA GLY A 540 -47.87 8.20 -2.52
C GLY A 540 -46.39 8.45 -2.29
N MET A 541 -45.54 7.48 -2.59
CA MET A 541 -44.08 7.57 -2.45
C MET A 541 -43.44 8.18 -3.70
N ILE A 542 -42.30 8.84 -3.52
CA ILE A 542 -41.41 9.26 -4.60
C ILE A 542 -40.47 8.12 -4.95
N MET A 543 -40.21 7.84 -6.24
CA MET A 543 -39.22 6.87 -6.66
C MET A 543 -38.32 7.46 -7.74
N LEU A 544 -37.00 7.33 -7.51
CA LEU A 544 -35.95 7.66 -8.47
C LEU A 544 -35.29 6.43 -9.04
N PHE A 545 -35.00 6.48 -10.34
CA PHE A 545 -34.15 5.52 -11.02
C PHE A 545 -32.80 6.15 -11.36
N THR A 546 -31.71 5.54 -10.86
CA THR A 546 -30.34 6.00 -11.11
C THR A 546 -29.71 5.36 -12.35
N GLY A 547 -30.27 4.26 -12.86
CA GLY A 547 -29.68 3.47 -13.94
C GLY A 547 -28.40 2.72 -13.55
N VAL A 548 -27.89 2.90 -12.34
CA VAL A 548 -26.59 2.35 -11.88
C VAL A 548 -26.78 1.39 -10.71
N ARG A 549 -26.37 0.13 -10.90
CA ARG A 549 -26.34 -0.88 -9.83
C ARG A 549 -25.11 -0.70 -8.95
N LEU A 550 -25.26 -0.82 -7.63
CA LEU A 550 -24.23 -0.52 -6.62
C LEU A 550 -23.72 -1.79 -5.89
N PHE A 551 -23.72 -2.95 -6.52
CA PHE A 551 -23.30 -4.20 -5.87
C PHE A 551 -21.86 -4.16 -5.36
N ARG A 552 -21.71 -4.57 -4.11
CA ARG A 552 -20.41 -4.78 -3.43
C ARG A 552 -20.42 -6.10 -2.65
N HIS A 553 -19.43 -6.95 -2.84
CA HIS A 553 -19.30 -8.24 -2.17
C HIS A 553 -18.04 -8.34 -1.30
#